data_5939d173f74616f387a73c0e1d7947ca
#
_entry.id   5939d173f74616f387a73c0e1d7947ca
#
_cell.length_a   1.000
_cell.length_b   1.000
_cell.length_c   1.000
_cell.angle_alpha   90.00
_cell.angle_beta   90.00
_cell.angle_gamma   90.00
#
_symmetry.space_group_name_H-M   'P 1'
#
loop_
_entity.id
_entity.type
_entity.pdbx_description
1 polymer ?
#
loop_
_entity_poly.entity_id
_entity_poly.type
_entity_poly.pdbx_seq_one_letter_code
_entity_poly.pdbx_strand_id
1 'polypeptide(L)'
;MGGLSPESPPDVKREAVSARAKARWEALIKADITQAYSYLSPASRATTPLDLYKAKHKLGLYRTVKVDDVKCDADICTVDLSLTYDFKQFKGITTPVTEKWVITQGQAWYVYQG
;
A
#
# COMPACT_ATOMS: atom_id res chain seq x y z
N MET A 1 -7.35 14.98 20.13
CA MET A 1 -7.42 14.37 18.83
C MET A 1 -6.35 13.35 18.66
N GLY A 2 -6.73 12.13 18.65
CA GLY A 2 -5.75 11.09 18.48
C GLY A 2 -5.56 10.77 17.02
N GLY A 3 -4.33 10.72 16.57
CA GLY A 3 -4.01 10.01 15.35
C GLY A 3 -4.02 8.52 15.60
N LEU A 4 -3.75 7.76 14.57
CA LEU A 4 -3.57 6.32 14.68
C LEU A 4 -2.32 6.03 15.50
N SER A 5 -2.38 5.05 16.41
CA SER A 5 -1.24 4.66 17.24
C SER A 5 -1.19 3.14 17.37
N PRO A 6 -0.03 2.60 17.81
CA PRO A 6 0.06 1.15 18.07
C PRO A 6 -0.96 0.65 19.10
N GLU A 7 -1.42 1.53 19.98
CA GLU A 7 -2.40 1.21 21.02
C GLU A 7 -3.84 1.41 20.56
N SER A 8 -4.08 1.88 19.34
CA SER A 8 -5.42 1.99 18.79
C SER A 8 -6.09 0.61 18.76
N PRO A 9 -7.43 0.54 18.93
CA PRO A 9 -8.12 -0.74 18.89
C PRO A 9 -7.80 -1.52 17.60
N PRO A 10 -7.72 -2.85 17.65
CA PRO A 10 -7.34 -3.66 16.49
C PRO A 10 -8.19 -3.41 15.25
N ASP A 11 -9.51 -3.25 15.42
CA ASP A 11 -10.40 -2.99 14.28
C ASP A 11 -10.16 -1.60 13.68
N VAL A 12 -9.85 -0.60 14.51
CA VAL A 12 -9.53 0.75 14.04
C VAL A 12 -8.24 0.72 13.22
N LYS A 13 -7.22 0.00 13.71
CA LYS A 13 -5.96 -0.15 12.97
C LYS A 13 -6.19 -0.85 11.64
N ARG A 14 -6.90 -1.98 11.63
CA ARG A 14 -7.16 -2.73 10.40
C ARG A 14 -7.90 -1.89 9.37
N GLU A 15 -8.91 -1.17 9.81
CA GLU A 15 -9.72 -0.34 8.92
C GLU A 15 -8.88 0.79 8.30
N ALA A 16 -8.08 1.48 9.11
CA ALA A 16 -7.24 2.56 8.63
C ALA A 16 -6.18 2.07 7.65
N VAL A 17 -5.51 0.95 7.96
CA VAL A 17 -4.48 0.38 7.10
C VAL A 17 -5.11 -0.12 5.80
N SER A 18 -6.25 -0.81 5.88
CA SER A 18 -6.96 -1.30 4.70
C SER A 18 -7.32 -0.16 3.75
N ALA A 19 -7.85 0.94 4.28
CA ALA A 19 -8.24 2.09 3.47
C ALA A 19 -7.04 2.71 2.75
N ARG A 20 -5.92 2.86 3.44
CA ARG A 20 -4.73 3.46 2.84
C ARG A 20 -4.04 2.52 1.85
N ALA A 21 -4.01 1.22 2.12
CA ALA A 21 -3.46 0.24 1.19
C ALA A 21 -4.26 0.23 -0.11
N LYS A 22 -5.58 0.25 -0.02
CA LYS A 22 -6.45 0.32 -1.19
C LYS A 22 -6.23 1.62 -1.95
N ALA A 23 -6.17 2.75 -1.23
CA ALA A 23 -5.99 4.07 -1.85
C ALA A 23 -4.66 4.16 -2.61
N ARG A 24 -3.59 3.59 -2.06
CA ARG A 24 -2.29 3.56 -2.72
C ARG A 24 -2.37 2.83 -4.06
N TRP A 25 -2.99 1.64 -4.08
CA TRP A 25 -3.15 0.87 -5.30
C TRP A 25 -4.09 1.55 -6.30
N GLU A 26 -5.14 2.20 -5.81
CA GLU A 26 -6.02 2.97 -6.69
C GLU A 26 -5.28 4.11 -7.36
N ALA A 27 -4.35 4.76 -6.65
CA ALA A 27 -3.50 5.77 -7.26
C ALA A 27 -2.60 5.18 -8.36
N LEU A 28 -2.02 3.99 -8.13
CA LEU A 28 -1.22 3.29 -9.13
C LEU A 28 -2.07 2.92 -10.36
N ILE A 29 -3.29 2.44 -10.14
CA ILE A 29 -4.22 2.08 -11.21
C ILE A 29 -4.54 3.32 -12.07
N LYS A 30 -4.69 4.48 -11.44
CA LYS A 30 -4.97 5.74 -12.12
C LYS A 30 -3.72 6.40 -12.71
N ALA A 31 -2.57 5.75 -12.58
CA ALA A 31 -1.28 6.26 -13.01
C ALA A 31 -0.85 7.53 -12.26
N ASP A 32 -1.36 7.74 -11.05
CA ASP A 32 -0.94 8.85 -10.18
C ASP A 32 0.17 8.37 -9.26
N ILE A 33 1.36 8.27 -9.81
CA ILE A 33 2.51 7.70 -9.10
C ILE A 33 2.96 8.58 -7.93
N THR A 34 2.82 9.88 -8.05
CA THR A 34 3.18 10.82 -6.99
C THR A 34 2.28 10.62 -5.77
N GLN A 35 0.99 10.45 -6.00
CA GLN A 35 0.05 10.17 -4.91
C GLN A 35 0.35 8.82 -4.26
N ALA A 36 0.63 7.78 -5.06
CA ALA A 36 0.99 6.47 -4.54
C ALA A 36 2.25 6.56 -3.68
N TYR A 37 3.24 7.32 -4.11
CA TYR A 37 4.48 7.53 -3.38
C TYR A 37 4.25 8.17 -2.00
N SER A 38 3.25 9.03 -1.90
CA SER A 38 2.95 9.73 -0.64
C SER A 38 2.54 8.79 0.50
N TYR A 39 2.16 7.56 0.19
CA TYR A 39 1.82 6.56 1.20
C TYR A 39 3.03 5.80 1.75
N LEU A 40 4.21 5.97 1.17
CA LEU A 40 5.42 5.33 1.67
C LEU A 40 5.83 5.94 3.00
N SER A 41 6.39 5.10 3.87
CA SER A 41 6.89 5.60 5.16
C SER A 41 8.02 6.62 4.96
N PRO A 42 8.24 7.52 5.92
CA PRO A 42 9.36 8.45 5.83
C PRO A 42 10.70 7.76 5.58
N ALA A 43 10.95 6.63 6.25
CA ALA A 43 12.18 5.86 6.06
C ALA A 43 12.28 5.31 4.63
N SER A 44 11.17 4.80 4.09
CA SER A 44 11.15 4.28 2.71
C SER A 44 11.42 5.41 1.70
N ARG A 45 10.83 6.57 1.90
CA ARG A 45 11.06 7.71 1.01
C ARG A 45 12.50 8.22 1.09
N ALA A 46 13.12 8.12 2.27
CA ALA A 46 14.52 8.52 2.44
C ALA A 46 15.48 7.64 1.65
N THR A 47 15.16 6.35 1.51
CA THR A 47 16.02 5.40 0.78
C THR A 47 15.60 5.20 -0.68
N THR A 48 14.37 5.57 -1.02
CA THR A 48 13.85 5.41 -2.39
C THR A 48 13.26 6.74 -2.85
N PRO A 49 14.05 7.59 -3.51
CA PRO A 49 13.54 8.86 -4.06
C PRO A 49 12.44 8.63 -5.07
N LEU A 50 11.59 9.63 -5.28
CA LEU A 50 10.45 9.54 -6.18
C LEU A 50 10.84 9.08 -7.59
N ASP A 51 11.95 9.59 -8.12
CA ASP A 51 12.40 9.22 -9.46
C ASP A 51 12.69 7.72 -9.57
N LEU A 52 13.33 7.15 -8.54
CA LEU A 52 13.60 5.72 -8.50
C LEU A 52 12.31 4.92 -8.38
N TYR A 53 11.38 5.40 -7.56
CA TYR A 53 10.08 4.74 -7.39
C TYR A 53 9.31 4.73 -8.71
N LYS A 54 9.31 5.85 -9.44
CA LYS A 54 8.67 5.94 -10.76
C LYS A 54 9.28 4.95 -11.74
N ALA A 55 10.62 4.83 -11.73
CA ALA A 55 11.32 3.95 -12.66
C ALA A 55 10.99 2.48 -12.44
N LYS A 56 10.60 2.10 -11.23
CA LYS A 56 10.34 0.71 -10.87
C LYS A 56 8.88 0.29 -11.07
N HIS A 57 8.00 1.22 -11.43
CA HIS A 57 6.58 0.91 -11.60
C HIS A 57 6.16 1.04 -13.05
N LYS A 58 5.57 -0.03 -13.57
CA LYS A 58 4.96 -0.02 -14.90
C LYS A 58 3.50 0.32 -14.74
N LEU A 59 3.11 1.48 -15.24
CA LEU A 59 1.74 1.96 -15.15
C LEU A 59 0.91 1.45 -16.33
N GLY A 60 -0.40 1.40 -16.14
CA GLY A 60 -1.32 1.01 -17.20
C GLY A 60 -1.59 -0.49 -17.26
N LEU A 61 -0.94 -1.30 -16.43
CA LEU A 61 -1.15 -2.74 -16.39
C LEU A 61 -2.22 -3.15 -15.39
N TYR A 62 -2.34 -2.39 -14.29
CA TYR A 62 -3.20 -2.76 -13.16
C TYR A 62 -4.64 -2.37 -13.44
N ARG A 63 -5.59 -3.25 -13.08
CA ARG A 63 -7.02 -3.03 -13.31
C ARG A 63 -7.79 -2.83 -12.01
N THR A 64 -7.64 -3.75 -11.06
CA THR A 64 -8.37 -3.69 -9.80
C THR A 64 -7.50 -4.18 -8.65
N VAL A 65 -7.87 -3.77 -7.45
CA VAL A 65 -7.25 -4.23 -6.21
C VAL A 65 -8.34 -4.57 -5.21
N LYS A 66 -8.11 -5.62 -4.44
CA LYS A 66 -8.99 -6.00 -3.34
C LYS A 66 -8.13 -6.28 -2.12
N VAL A 67 -8.49 -5.69 -0.98
CA VAL A 67 -7.83 -6.01 0.30
C VAL A 67 -8.53 -7.24 0.87
N ASP A 68 -7.80 -8.33 1.02
CA ASP A 68 -8.36 -9.60 1.51
C ASP A 68 -8.27 -9.69 3.03
N ASP A 69 -7.18 -9.24 3.63
CA ASP A 69 -6.99 -9.33 5.07
C ASP A 69 -5.96 -8.32 5.55
N VAL A 70 -6.10 -7.87 6.79
CA VAL A 70 -5.13 -7.00 7.46
C VAL A 70 -4.94 -7.55 8.87
N LYS A 71 -3.68 -7.79 9.25
CA LYS A 71 -3.31 -8.22 10.58
C LYS A 71 -2.29 -7.25 11.14
N CYS A 72 -2.56 -6.72 12.34
CA CYS A 72 -1.67 -5.78 13.00
C CYS A 72 -1.15 -6.35 14.31
N ASP A 73 0.15 -6.20 14.53
CA ASP A 73 0.79 -6.54 15.79
C ASP A 73 1.54 -5.28 16.23
N ALA A 74 1.02 -4.62 17.26
CA ALA A 74 1.50 -3.32 17.73
C ALA A 74 1.52 -2.31 16.56
N ASP A 75 2.72 -1.87 16.12
CA ASP A 75 2.86 -0.87 15.07
C ASP A 75 3.13 -1.45 13.68
N ILE A 76 3.19 -2.78 13.56
CA ILE A 76 3.45 -3.44 12.29
C ILE A 76 2.19 -4.15 11.82
N CYS A 77 1.80 -3.88 10.58
CA CYS A 77 0.64 -4.53 9.97
C CYS A 77 1.05 -5.26 8.70
N THR A 78 0.42 -6.42 8.48
CA THR A 78 0.58 -7.18 7.24
C THR A 78 -0.73 -7.10 6.48
N VAL A 79 -0.66 -6.71 5.21
CA VAL A 79 -1.82 -6.56 4.34
C VAL A 79 -1.73 -7.58 3.23
N ASP A 80 -2.77 -8.40 3.10
CA ASP A 80 -2.90 -9.34 1.99
C ASP A 80 -3.90 -8.76 1.00
N LEU A 81 -3.47 -8.65 -0.25
CA LEU A 81 -4.29 -8.09 -1.32
C LEU A 81 -4.36 -9.07 -2.49
N SER A 82 -5.40 -8.92 -3.30
CA SER A 82 -5.50 -9.55 -4.61
C SER A 82 -5.45 -8.46 -5.66
N LEU A 83 -4.47 -8.55 -6.55
CA LEU A 83 -4.26 -7.56 -7.60
C LEU A 83 -4.61 -8.19 -8.94
N THR A 84 -5.47 -7.52 -9.70
CA THR A 84 -5.85 -7.95 -11.05
C THR A 84 -5.18 -7.04 -12.07
N TYR A 85 -4.50 -7.63 -13.05
CA TYR A 85 -3.76 -6.89 -14.05
C TYR A 85 -3.78 -7.61 -15.39
N ASP A 86 -3.36 -6.91 -16.44
CA ASP A 86 -3.19 -7.47 -17.77
C ASP A 86 -1.70 -7.56 -18.08
N PHE A 87 -1.28 -8.64 -18.72
CA PHE A 87 0.10 -8.81 -19.12
C PHE A 87 0.15 -9.49 -20.50
N LYS A 88 0.65 -8.74 -21.50
CA LYS A 88 0.70 -9.19 -22.88
C LYS A 88 -0.71 -9.59 -23.36
N GLN A 89 -0.88 -10.80 -23.91
CA GLN A 89 -2.19 -11.27 -24.34
C GLN A 89 -3.06 -11.80 -23.20
N PHE A 90 -2.51 -11.89 -22.00
CA PHE A 90 -3.26 -12.38 -20.84
C PHE A 90 -4.01 -11.24 -20.18
N LYS A 91 -5.32 -11.40 -20.03
CA LYS A 91 -6.21 -10.40 -19.43
C LYS A 91 -6.73 -10.90 -18.09
N GLY A 92 -6.88 -9.99 -17.14
CA GLY A 92 -7.53 -10.30 -15.89
C GLY A 92 -6.79 -11.28 -15.01
N ILE A 93 -5.46 -11.27 -15.02
CA ILE A 93 -4.65 -12.13 -14.16
C ILE A 93 -4.78 -11.62 -12.74
N THR A 94 -5.13 -12.50 -11.80
CA THR A 94 -5.21 -12.14 -10.38
C THR A 94 -4.04 -12.80 -9.64
N THR A 95 -3.32 -12.01 -8.87
CA THR A 95 -2.18 -12.47 -8.10
C THR A 95 -2.26 -11.97 -6.65
N PRO A 96 -1.86 -12.80 -5.68
CA PRO A 96 -1.79 -12.33 -4.29
C PRO A 96 -0.55 -11.46 -4.08
N VAL A 97 -0.72 -10.42 -3.27
CA VAL A 97 0.37 -9.52 -2.88
C VAL A 97 0.31 -9.36 -1.38
N THR A 98 1.45 -9.42 -0.71
CA THR A 98 1.55 -9.18 0.73
C THR A 98 2.41 -7.95 0.95
N GLU A 99 1.91 -7.00 1.75
CA GLU A 99 2.60 -5.75 2.05
C GLU A 99 2.78 -5.59 3.54
N LYS A 100 3.85 -4.88 3.91
CA LYS A 100 4.08 -4.46 5.29
C LYS A 100 3.77 -2.98 5.41
N TRP A 101 3.05 -2.64 6.46
CA TRP A 101 2.69 -1.27 6.79
C TRP A 101 3.11 -1.00 8.23
N VAL A 102 3.50 0.22 8.52
CA VAL A 102 3.93 0.64 9.86
C VAL A 102 3.05 1.78 10.34
N ILE A 103 2.71 1.76 11.62
CA ILE A 103 1.95 2.83 12.26
C ILE A 103 2.93 3.70 13.03
N THR A 104 3.10 4.93 12.58
CA THR A 104 3.98 5.90 13.24
C THR A 104 3.49 7.30 12.89
N GLN A 105 3.80 8.28 13.72
CA GLN A 105 3.43 9.67 13.49
C GLN A 105 1.94 9.86 13.24
N GLY A 106 1.11 9.09 13.94
CA GLY A 106 -0.35 9.22 13.86
C GLY A 106 -0.97 8.64 12.59
N GLN A 107 -0.24 7.85 11.82
CA GLN A 107 -0.70 7.38 10.51
C GLN A 107 -0.15 6.00 10.17
N ALA A 108 -0.76 5.34 9.19
CA ALA A 108 -0.25 4.10 8.62
C ALA A 108 0.52 4.39 7.33
N TRP A 109 1.70 3.77 7.17
CA TRP A 109 2.59 4.01 6.04
C TRP A 109 3.03 2.69 5.43
N TYR A 110 3.13 2.67 4.10
CA TYR A 110 3.63 1.51 3.37
C TYR A 110 5.15 1.42 3.51
N VAL A 111 5.63 0.23 3.89
CA VAL A 111 7.06 -0.06 3.92
C VAL A 111 7.45 -0.64 2.57
N TYR A 112 8.11 0.17 1.75
CA TYR A 112 8.49 -0.23 0.40
C TYR A 112 9.63 -1.24 0.45
N GLN A 113 9.49 -2.33 -0.29
CA GLN A 113 10.46 -3.42 -0.25
C GLN A 113 11.29 -3.53 -1.55
N GLY A 114 11.28 -2.49 -2.33
CA GLY A 114 12.06 -2.47 -3.53
C GLY A 114 11.46 -3.17 -4.70
#